data_61d8f5d4b7905a71e6658c82445fc68d
#
_entry.id   61d8f5d4b7905a71e6658c82445fc68d
#
_cell.length_a   1.000
_cell.length_b   1.000
_cell.length_c   1.000
_cell.angle_alpha   90.00
_cell.angle_beta   90.00
_cell.angle_gamma   90.00
#
_symmetry.space_group_name_H-M   'P 1'
#
loop_
_entity.id
_entity.type
_entity.pdbx_description
1 polymer ?
#
loop_
_entity_poly.entity_id
_entity_poly.type
_entity_poly.pdbx_seq_one_letter_code
_entity_poly.pdbx_strand_id
1 'polypeptide(L)'
;TTQKRESAFDFWCRLAFEEGINFWFEEEQLFYSDEHMGMTAGIHLTYNPQADTDISDSTVMTWQYGEYLCVDETIHKDNNFVRPSYPLSHENKIEQGGQHSVFESYGRFQLDDEGRPLTQVRFEQLRNGSKVGQATTNCFALMPGKIFTLSQHPHQPMNDRWQVISVSHHGVQPLADNSGGEGTQLSNSVSFIPGTQEWRPPYRYKPTADGDEVATVVGPPGEEIYVNEYGAVKVHFHWDRRGSADHSASCWVRVAMGWSGNGYGFSAVPRIGTQVLVSYLNGDIDRPIITGCTYDGRNAPPIKFPENKTQTTFRSQTHKGEGFNELRFEDAGGKQEVFLHAQKDMNTRVLHDRTTHVLHDHVEVIENNQQMQVKGARTETIDKDNSETVGQHKKITVGKTLSINVGEVIELRCGASVLRMDNGGHVTINGQEFKFEATGPVQITGKDVDIN
;
A
#
# COMPACT_ATOMS: atom_id res chain seq x y z
N THR A 1 14.17 1.10 6.84
CA THR A 1 14.23 2.28 7.74
C THR A 1 14.84 3.45 7.01
N THR A 2 14.24 4.62 7.11
CA THR A 2 14.60 5.82 6.37
C THR A 2 15.31 6.82 7.28
N GLN A 3 16.46 7.36 6.86
CA GLN A 3 17.12 8.51 7.48
C GLN A 3 16.54 9.78 6.88
N LYS A 4 15.91 10.65 7.71
CA LYS A 4 15.29 11.90 7.25
C LYS A 4 15.65 13.07 8.17
N ARG A 5 16.35 14.09 7.62
CA ARG A 5 16.71 15.33 8.33
C ARG A 5 17.43 15.12 9.66
N GLU A 6 18.23 14.09 9.74
CA GLU A 6 19.06 13.76 10.90
C GLU A 6 20.48 13.42 10.44
N SER A 7 21.47 13.61 11.33
CA SER A 7 22.82 13.17 11.05
C SER A 7 22.91 11.64 11.02
N ALA A 8 23.96 11.08 10.43
CA ALA A 8 24.19 9.63 10.44
C ALA A 8 24.34 9.09 11.87
N PHE A 9 24.93 9.89 12.78
CA PHE A 9 25.06 9.54 14.19
C PHE A 9 23.69 9.56 14.90
N ASP A 10 22.84 10.56 14.67
CA ASP A 10 21.50 10.62 15.27
C ASP A 10 20.63 9.47 14.78
N PHE A 11 20.72 9.15 13.47
CA PHE A 11 20.03 8.01 12.88
C PHE A 11 20.45 6.69 13.55
N TRP A 12 21.77 6.47 13.70
CA TRP A 12 22.30 5.30 14.38
C TRP A 12 21.88 5.24 15.86
N CYS A 13 21.99 6.35 16.59
CA CYS A 13 21.52 6.44 17.98
C CYS A 13 20.03 6.10 18.10
N ARG A 14 19.20 6.62 17.19
CA ARG A 14 17.77 6.36 17.20
C ARG A 14 17.45 4.87 17.05
N LEU A 15 18.12 4.20 16.12
CA LEU A 15 17.95 2.76 15.91
C LEU A 15 18.43 1.94 17.12
N ALA A 16 19.63 2.24 17.64
CA ALA A 16 20.15 1.58 18.81
C ALA A 16 19.22 1.74 20.03
N PHE A 17 18.68 2.94 20.24
CA PHE A 17 17.80 3.25 21.37
C PHE A 17 16.40 2.62 21.23
N GLU A 18 15.91 2.47 20.00
CA GLU A 18 14.65 1.73 19.72
C GLU A 18 14.79 0.25 20.11
N GLU A 19 15.96 -0.35 19.82
CA GLU A 19 16.28 -1.74 20.17
C GLU A 19 16.80 -1.89 21.63
N GLY A 20 16.88 -0.80 22.38
CA GLY A 20 17.35 -0.83 23.78
C GLY A 20 18.85 -1.02 23.94
N ILE A 21 19.63 -0.81 22.88
CA ILE A 21 21.07 -1.00 22.87
C ILE A 21 21.77 0.21 23.50
N ASN A 22 22.52 -0.02 24.55
CA ASN A 22 23.45 0.92 25.14
C ASN A 22 24.77 0.92 24.38
N PHE A 23 25.39 2.08 24.25
CA PHE A 23 26.74 2.17 23.71
C PHE A 23 27.54 3.24 24.44
N TRP A 24 28.86 3.04 24.44
CA TRP A 24 29.82 3.98 25.01
C TRP A 24 31.13 3.90 24.27
N PHE A 25 31.98 4.88 24.50
CA PHE A 25 33.34 4.90 23.93
C PHE A 25 34.36 4.76 25.06
N GLU A 26 35.34 3.87 24.86
CA GLU A 26 36.55 3.81 25.65
C GLU A 26 37.69 4.14 24.70
N GLU A 27 38.35 5.28 24.90
CA GLU A 27 39.34 5.84 23.97
C GLU A 27 38.71 5.98 22.53
N GLU A 28 39.23 5.25 21.56
CA GLU A 28 38.76 5.28 20.16
C GLU A 28 37.86 4.07 19.82
N GLN A 29 37.55 3.23 20.79
CA GLN A 29 36.75 2.02 20.57
C GLN A 29 35.31 2.23 21.01
N LEU A 30 34.38 1.76 20.16
CA LEU A 30 32.97 1.72 20.46
C LEU A 30 32.61 0.38 21.09
N PHE A 31 31.98 0.43 22.26
CA PHE A 31 31.41 -0.70 22.96
C PHE A 31 29.87 -0.57 22.94
N TYR A 32 29.17 -1.68 22.92
CA TYR A 32 27.71 -1.70 22.98
C TYR A 32 27.20 -2.96 23.70
N SER A 33 26.06 -2.85 24.35
CA SER A 33 25.39 -3.97 25.02
C SER A 33 23.88 -3.70 25.10
N ASP A 34 23.09 -4.74 25.03
CA ASP A 34 21.65 -4.73 25.25
C ASP A 34 21.27 -5.20 26.67
N GLU A 35 22.25 -5.55 27.51
CA GLU A 35 22.06 -6.01 28.88
C GLU A 35 23.08 -5.36 29.84
N HIS A 36 22.69 -5.20 31.13
CA HIS A 36 23.56 -4.70 32.18
C HIS A 36 24.79 -5.62 32.41
N MET A 37 24.65 -6.89 32.09
CA MET A 37 25.78 -7.87 32.24
C MET A 37 26.94 -7.60 31.28
N GLY A 38 26.70 -6.87 30.20
CA GLY A 38 27.77 -6.43 29.30
C GLY A 38 28.61 -5.30 29.83
N MET A 39 28.26 -4.71 30.99
CA MET A 39 28.99 -3.62 31.61
C MET A 39 30.23 -4.14 32.36
N THR A 40 31.31 -3.41 32.29
CA THR A 40 32.58 -3.79 32.93
C THR A 40 32.55 -3.47 34.43
N ALA A 41 32.77 -4.48 35.27
CA ALA A 41 32.92 -4.32 36.74
C ALA A 41 34.39 -4.26 37.15
N GLY A 42 34.67 -3.83 38.38
CA GLY A 42 36.00 -3.85 38.98
C GLY A 42 36.47 -2.57 39.65
N ILE A 43 35.67 -1.50 39.59
CA ILE A 43 35.93 -0.26 40.30
C ILE A 43 35.39 -0.38 41.73
N HIS A 44 36.22 -0.10 42.74
CA HIS A 44 35.87 -0.08 44.13
C HIS A 44 35.99 1.33 44.68
N LEU A 45 34.94 1.86 45.28
CA LEU A 45 34.86 3.18 45.85
C LEU A 45 34.53 3.11 47.36
N THR A 46 35.16 3.93 48.16
CA THR A 46 34.88 4.07 49.59
C THR A 46 34.08 5.34 49.84
N TYR A 47 33.02 5.25 50.60
CA TYR A 47 32.28 6.46 51.02
C TYR A 47 33.09 7.18 52.11
N ASN A 48 33.49 8.43 51.83
CA ASN A 48 34.16 9.28 52.80
C ASN A 48 33.76 10.76 52.60
N PRO A 49 32.78 11.29 53.35
CA PRO A 49 32.28 12.65 53.19
C PRO A 49 33.29 13.72 53.67
N GLN A 50 34.37 13.28 54.31
CA GLN A 50 35.45 14.17 54.84
C GLN A 50 36.73 14.03 54.01
N ALA A 51 36.67 13.30 52.86
CA ALA A 51 37.81 13.17 51.99
C ALA A 51 38.22 14.56 51.48
N ASP A 52 39.50 14.86 51.67
CA ASP A 52 40.13 15.95 50.94
C ASP A 52 40.27 15.54 49.46
N THR A 53 40.48 16.46 48.57
CA THR A 53 40.63 16.21 47.12
C THR A 53 41.91 15.49 46.73
N ASP A 54 42.52 14.73 47.68
CA ASP A 54 43.70 13.94 47.42
C ASP A 54 43.39 12.84 46.37
N ILE A 55 44.15 12.85 45.28
CA ILE A 55 43.96 12.01 44.10
C ILE A 55 44.35 10.54 44.41
N SER A 56 45.00 10.27 45.53
CA SER A 56 45.54 8.95 45.88
C SER A 56 44.46 7.90 46.18
N ASP A 57 43.28 8.29 46.67
CA ASP A 57 42.21 7.39 47.06
C ASP A 57 40.93 7.67 46.28
N SER A 58 40.39 6.64 45.61
CA SER A 58 39.10 6.72 44.90
C SER A 58 37.94 6.71 45.89
N THR A 59 37.43 7.90 46.24
CA THR A 59 36.38 8.09 47.25
C THR A 59 35.10 8.73 46.69
N VAL A 60 33.99 8.42 47.34
CA VAL A 60 32.69 9.08 47.15
C VAL A 60 32.47 10.06 48.28
N MET A 61 32.37 11.32 47.97
CA MET A 61 32.21 12.42 48.93
C MET A 61 30.76 12.75 49.25
N THR A 62 29.90 12.71 48.25
CA THR A 62 28.45 12.91 48.44
C THR A 62 27.70 11.74 47.83
N TRP A 63 26.57 11.40 48.44
CA TRP A 63 25.72 10.32 47.99
C TRP A 63 24.27 10.71 48.16
N GLN A 64 23.52 10.68 47.08
CA GLN A 64 22.05 10.84 47.07
C GLN A 64 21.42 9.69 46.28
N TYR A 65 20.42 9.07 46.86
CA TYR A 65 19.68 7.99 46.22
C TYR A 65 18.20 8.15 46.50
N GLY A 66 17.38 7.93 45.47
CA GLY A 66 15.94 8.04 45.57
C GLY A 66 15.23 6.93 44.78
N GLU A 67 14.09 6.54 45.28
CA GLU A 67 13.13 5.70 44.59
C GLU A 67 11.89 6.50 44.25
N TYR A 68 11.46 6.43 43.01
CA TYR A 68 10.39 7.26 42.46
C TYR A 68 9.28 6.41 41.89
N LEU A 69 8.04 6.90 42.01
CA LEU A 69 6.90 6.30 41.36
C LEU A 69 7.06 6.44 39.84
N CYS A 70 7.02 5.32 39.14
CA CYS A 70 7.09 5.22 37.69
C CYS A 70 5.97 4.39 37.14
N VAL A 71 5.86 4.33 35.82
CA VAL A 71 4.95 3.45 35.10
C VAL A 71 5.11 2.01 35.58
N ASP A 72 4.01 1.35 35.87
CA ASP A 72 3.98 -0.03 36.36
C ASP A 72 3.43 -1.03 35.32
N GLU A 73 2.90 -0.53 34.20
CA GLU A 73 2.40 -1.32 33.08
C GLU A 73 2.60 -0.56 31.75
N THR A 74 2.99 -1.26 30.70
CA THR A 74 3.07 -0.74 29.33
C THR A 74 2.33 -1.67 28.40
N ILE A 75 1.43 -1.11 27.58
CA ILE A 75 0.66 -1.84 26.58
C ILE A 75 0.96 -1.22 25.23
N HIS A 76 1.51 -1.99 24.31
CA HIS A 76 1.71 -1.63 22.91
C HIS A 76 0.71 -2.34 22.02
N LYS A 77 0.11 -1.62 21.09
CA LYS A 77 -0.80 -2.16 20.09
C LYS A 77 -0.43 -1.67 18.69
N ASP A 78 -0.49 -2.59 17.73
CA ASP A 78 -0.34 -2.27 16.31
C ASP A 78 -1.37 -3.01 15.46
N ASN A 79 -1.31 -2.84 14.16
CA ASN A 79 -2.18 -3.48 13.18
C ASN A 79 -1.36 -4.07 12.05
N ASN A 80 -1.61 -5.34 11.74
CA ASN A 80 -1.07 -6.01 10.58
C ASN A 80 -2.15 -6.13 9.50
N PHE A 81 -1.95 -5.52 8.34
CA PHE A 81 -2.92 -5.53 7.24
C PHE A 81 -3.14 -6.93 6.63
N VAL A 82 -2.18 -7.85 6.80
CA VAL A 82 -2.30 -9.26 6.36
C VAL A 82 -3.22 -10.05 7.31
N ARG A 83 -3.27 -9.66 8.59
CA ARG A 83 -4.09 -10.29 9.62
C ARG A 83 -4.92 -9.23 10.38
N PRO A 84 -5.85 -8.54 9.72
CA PRO A 84 -6.52 -7.36 10.29
C PRO A 84 -7.38 -7.66 11.54
N SER A 85 -7.82 -8.89 11.69
CA SER A 85 -8.61 -9.33 12.86
C SER A 85 -7.74 -9.86 14.02
N TYR A 86 -6.43 -10.00 13.82
CA TYR A 86 -5.53 -10.46 14.87
C TYR A 86 -5.22 -9.30 15.82
N PRO A 87 -5.45 -9.48 17.15
CA PRO A 87 -5.15 -8.43 18.13
C PRO A 87 -3.65 -8.39 18.40
N LEU A 88 -2.90 -7.68 17.54
CA LEU A 88 -1.46 -7.50 17.70
C LEU A 88 -1.21 -6.53 18.86
N SER A 89 -1.12 -7.07 20.09
CA SER A 89 -0.97 -6.31 21.33
C SER A 89 -0.06 -7.05 22.29
N HIS A 90 0.88 -6.34 22.88
CA HIS A 90 1.81 -6.84 23.89
C HIS A 90 1.75 -5.99 25.14
N GLU A 91 1.88 -6.62 26.28
CA GLU A 91 1.81 -6.04 27.62
C GLU A 91 3.05 -6.44 28.41
N ASN A 92 3.58 -5.50 29.19
CA ASN A 92 4.58 -5.77 30.21
C ASN A 92 4.27 -5.01 31.48
N LYS A 93 4.36 -5.69 32.64
CA LYS A 93 4.03 -5.11 33.95
C LYS A 93 4.82 -5.73 35.09
N ILE A 94 4.93 -5.01 36.21
CA ILE A 94 5.37 -5.59 37.49
C ILE A 94 4.26 -6.44 38.11
N GLU A 95 4.63 -7.33 39.06
CA GLU A 95 3.68 -8.30 39.66
C GLU A 95 2.41 -7.69 40.26
N GLN A 96 2.47 -6.46 40.78
CA GLN A 96 1.33 -5.73 41.35
C GLN A 96 0.97 -4.47 40.51
N GLY A 97 1.36 -4.47 39.22
CA GLY A 97 1.15 -3.35 38.29
C GLY A 97 -0.27 -3.24 37.78
N GLY A 98 -0.52 -2.14 37.05
CA GLY A 98 -1.77 -1.84 36.37
C GLY A 98 -2.52 -0.62 36.91
N GLN A 99 -1.93 0.12 37.85
CA GLN A 99 -2.47 1.39 38.35
C GLN A 99 -1.95 2.60 37.56
N HIS A 100 -0.73 2.53 37.05
CA HIS A 100 -0.06 3.58 36.27
C HIS A 100 0.39 3.02 34.91
N SER A 101 -0.58 2.72 34.05
CA SER A 101 -0.34 2.13 32.75
C SER A 101 -0.08 3.21 31.67
N VAL A 102 0.81 2.90 30.74
CA VAL A 102 1.01 3.64 29.50
C VAL A 102 0.54 2.79 28.34
N PHE A 103 -0.42 3.29 27.58
CA PHE A 103 -0.91 2.69 26.35
C PHE A 103 -0.36 3.45 25.14
N GLU A 104 0.37 2.76 24.28
CA GLU A 104 0.84 3.28 23.00
C GLU A 104 0.19 2.48 21.87
N SER A 105 -0.72 3.11 21.11
CA SER A 105 -1.19 2.57 19.84
C SER A 105 -0.22 2.99 18.75
N TYR A 106 0.01 2.10 17.78
CA TYR A 106 1.08 2.25 16.82
C TYR A 106 2.44 1.82 17.38
N GLY A 107 2.49 0.55 17.75
CA GLY A 107 3.65 -0.08 18.41
C GLY A 107 4.88 -0.24 17.50
N ARG A 108 4.75 0.00 16.19
CA ARG A 108 5.83 -0.06 15.16
C ARG A 108 6.36 -1.45 14.89
N PHE A 109 5.56 -2.45 15.14
CA PHE A 109 5.85 -3.85 14.83
C PHE A 109 4.74 -4.45 13.97
N GLN A 110 5.06 -5.50 13.24
CA GLN A 110 4.11 -6.22 12.40
C GLN A 110 3.94 -7.68 12.85
N LEU A 111 4.88 -8.18 13.63
CA LEU A 111 4.91 -9.55 14.13
C LEU A 111 5.04 -9.56 15.66
N ASP A 112 4.56 -10.64 16.28
CA ASP A 112 4.65 -10.84 17.74
C ASP A 112 6.10 -10.91 18.23
N ASP A 113 6.97 -11.53 17.44
CA ASP A 113 8.40 -11.68 17.76
C ASP A 113 9.15 -10.36 17.79
N GLU A 114 8.66 -9.35 17.02
CA GLU A 114 9.16 -7.97 17.06
C GLU A 114 8.52 -7.20 18.23
N GLY A 115 7.23 -7.38 18.44
CA GLY A 115 6.45 -6.58 19.39
C GLY A 115 6.80 -6.86 20.85
N ARG A 116 7.10 -8.11 21.21
CA ARG A 116 7.44 -8.48 22.59
C ARG A 116 8.71 -7.79 23.09
N PRO A 117 9.87 -7.91 22.42
CA PRO A 117 11.10 -7.24 22.87
C PRO A 117 10.96 -5.71 22.87
N LEU A 118 10.31 -5.12 21.85
CA LEU A 118 10.09 -3.68 21.80
C LEU A 118 9.24 -3.17 22.97
N THR A 119 8.21 -3.94 23.36
CA THR A 119 7.38 -3.61 24.53
C THR A 119 8.16 -3.73 25.84
N GLN A 120 9.05 -4.73 25.96
CA GLN A 120 9.93 -4.88 27.10
C GLN A 120 10.91 -3.70 27.19
N VAL A 121 11.62 -3.39 26.13
CA VAL A 121 12.54 -2.27 26.07
C VAL A 121 11.84 -0.96 26.44
N ARG A 122 10.64 -0.72 25.90
CA ARG A 122 9.87 0.48 26.19
C ARG A 122 9.45 0.57 27.65
N PHE A 123 9.04 -0.53 28.23
CA PHE A 123 8.72 -0.62 29.66
C PHE A 123 9.92 -0.26 30.54
N GLU A 124 11.11 -0.79 30.22
CA GLU A 124 12.34 -0.50 30.93
C GLU A 124 12.76 0.97 30.76
N GLN A 125 12.64 1.55 29.57
CA GLN A 125 12.89 2.98 29.30
C GLN A 125 12.02 3.89 30.18
N LEU A 126 10.74 3.58 30.29
CA LEU A 126 9.79 4.35 31.09
C LEU A 126 10.08 4.26 32.59
N ARG A 127 10.85 3.25 33.01
CA ARG A 127 11.21 2.98 34.40
C ARG A 127 12.66 3.36 34.74
N ASN A 128 13.43 3.91 33.82
CA ASN A 128 14.81 4.33 34.06
C ASN A 128 14.96 5.21 35.31
N GLY A 129 14.00 6.08 35.57
CA GLY A 129 13.99 6.98 36.72
C GLY A 129 13.48 6.37 38.01
N SER A 130 13.10 5.06 38.06
CA SER A 130 12.50 4.45 39.25
C SER A 130 13.47 4.38 40.43
N LYS A 131 14.76 4.17 40.18
CA LYS A 131 15.81 4.05 41.18
C LYS A 131 17.05 4.73 40.65
N VAL A 132 17.32 5.94 41.09
CA VAL A 132 18.40 6.78 40.58
C VAL A 132 19.15 7.42 41.71
N GLY A 133 20.48 7.46 41.59
CA GLY A 133 21.33 8.18 42.51
C GLY A 133 22.28 9.14 41.80
N GLN A 134 22.82 10.06 42.60
CA GLN A 134 23.86 10.99 42.22
C GLN A 134 24.96 10.98 43.30
N ALA A 135 26.19 11.09 42.87
CA ALA A 135 27.35 11.15 43.75
C ALA A 135 28.42 12.12 43.24
N THR A 136 29.18 12.68 44.17
CA THR A 136 30.42 13.37 43.83
C THR A 136 31.58 12.48 44.23
N THR A 137 32.55 12.32 43.33
CA THR A 137 33.73 11.45 43.53
C THR A 137 34.95 12.06 42.89
N ASN A 138 36.13 11.63 43.33
CA ASN A 138 37.43 11.96 42.73
C ASN A 138 37.96 10.86 41.79
N CYS A 139 37.17 9.81 41.53
CA CYS A 139 37.58 8.69 40.69
C CYS A 139 37.35 8.96 39.20
N PHE A 140 38.40 9.13 38.41
CA PHE A 140 38.35 9.40 36.96
C PHE A 140 38.15 8.15 36.10
N ALA A 141 38.24 6.95 36.68
CA ALA A 141 38.00 5.72 35.97
C ALA A 141 36.49 5.44 35.75
N LEU A 142 35.60 6.23 36.37
CA LEU A 142 34.16 6.12 36.17
C LEU A 142 33.75 6.68 34.82
N MET A 143 33.03 5.88 34.06
CA MET A 143 32.40 6.27 32.79
C MET A 143 31.17 5.42 32.54
N PRO A 144 30.25 5.84 31.68
CA PRO A 144 29.17 4.96 31.22
C PRO A 144 29.70 3.63 30.73
N GLY A 145 29.00 2.53 31.00
CA GLY A 145 29.47 1.17 30.70
C GLY A 145 30.28 0.53 31.83
N LYS A 146 30.49 1.23 32.95
CA LYS A 146 31.19 0.70 34.13
C LYS A 146 30.23 0.45 35.29
N ILE A 147 30.52 -0.60 36.06
CA ILE A 147 29.91 -0.92 37.36
C ILE A 147 30.92 -0.72 38.44
N PHE A 148 30.60 0.06 39.45
CA PHE A 148 31.41 0.22 40.66
C PHE A 148 30.75 -0.40 41.87
N THR A 149 31.55 -0.79 42.85
CA THR A 149 31.08 -1.25 44.17
C THR A 149 31.37 -0.17 45.21
N LEU A 150 30.30 0.27 45.91
CA LEU A 150 30.43 1.19 47.03
C LEU A 150 30.63 0.42 48.34
N SER A 151 31.49 0.94 49.20
CA SER A 151 31.77 0.40 50.56
C SER A 151 31.77 1.52 51.59
N GLN A 152 31.68 1.14 52.89
CA GLN A 152 31.74 2.00 54.06
C GLN A 152 30.67 3.11 54.14
N HIS A 153 29.57 2.98 53.39
CA HIS A 153 28.44 3.86 53.57
C HIS A 153 27.69 3.49 54.88
N PRO A 154 27.25 4.46 55.72
CA PRO A 154 26.61 4.17 57.01
C PRO A 154 25.27 3.44 56.87
N HIS A 155 24.56 3.66 55.77
CA HIS A 155 23.34 2.90 55.43
C HIS A 155 23.73 1.66 54.63
N GLN A 156 23.67 0.49 55.30
CA GLN A 156 24.18 -0.77 54.77
C GLN A 156 23.67 -1.16 53.36
N PRO A 157 22.38 -0.95 52.99
CA PRO A 157 21.89 -1.24 51.65
C PRO A 157 22.57 -0.45 50.52
N MET A 158 23.25 0.64 50.82
CA MET A 158 24.00 1.41 49.83
C MET A 158 25.34 0.78 49.47
N ASN A 159 25.89 -0.10 50.32
CA ASN A 159 27.13 -0.81 50.09
C ASN A 159 26.89 -1.99 49.10
N ASP A 160 26.72 -1.66 47.83
CA ASP A 160 26.34 -2.59 46.77
C ASP A 160 26.98 -2.16 45.43
N ARG A 161 26.63 -2.86 44.38
CA ARG A 161 27.06 -2.59 43.00
C ARG A 161 26.14 -1.58 42.35
N TRP A 162 26.76 -0.61 41.67
CA TRP A 162 26.05 0.50 41.02
C TRP A 162 26.57 0.69 39.60
N GLN A 163 25.66 0.88 38.68
CA GLN A 163 25.94 1.12 37.26
C GLN A 163 26.02 2.62 36.98
N VAL A 164 27.08 3.06 36.32
CA VAL A 164 27.25 4.45 35.88
C VAL A 164 26.38 4.73 34.65
N ILE A 165 25.46 5.70 34.73
CA ILE A 165 24.67 6.17 33.61
C ILE A 165 25.35 7.35 32.92
N SER A 166 25.78 8.32 33.70
CA SER A 166 26.47 9.50 33.20
C SER A 166 27.52 10.00 34.20
N VAL A 167 28.53 10.63 33.65
CA VAL A 167 29.57 11.28 34.46
C VAL A 167 29.93 12.61 33.83
N SER A 168 30.17 13.61 34.71
CA SER A 168 30.72 14.89 34.33
C SER A 168 32.01 15.10 35.10
N HIS A 169 33.15 15.18 34.42
CA HIS A 169 34.45 15.42 34.99
C HIS A 169 34.73 16.92 35.05
N HIS A 170 35.16 17.39 36.16
CA HIS A 170 35.63 18.76 36.37
C HIS A 170 37.03 18.76 36.93
N GLY A 171 37.97 19.42 36.25
CA GLY A 171 39.35 19.51 36.65
C GLY A 171 39.89 20.94 36.56
N VAL A 172 40.64 21.36 37.56
CA VAL A 172 41.37 22.63 37.57
C VAL A 172 42.83 22.35 37.84
N GLN A 173 43.67 22.73 36.91
CA GLN A 173 45.12 22.70 37.09
C GLN A 173 45.64 24.14 37.13
N PRO A 174 46.06 24.65 38.30
CA PRO A 174 46.65 25.98 38.38
C PRO A 174 47.96 26.01 37.58
N LEU A 175 48.24 27.14 36.95
CA LEU A 175 49.55 27.37 36.32
C LEU A 175 50.61 27.42 37.38
N ALA A 176 51.80 26.87 37.08
CA ALA A 176 52.97 26.81 37.99
C ALA A 176 53.45 28.19 38.48
N ASP A 177 52.97 29.26 37.84
CA ASP A 177 53.31 30.66 38.12
C ASP A 177 52.36 31.38 39.13
N ASN A 178 51.28 30.70 39.52
CA ASN A 178 50.38 31.22 40.54
C ASN A 178 50.90 30.89 41.93
N SER A 179 51.40 31.90 42.61
CA SER A 179 51.92 31.86 43.99
C SER A 179 50.89 31.52 45.07
N GLY A 180 49.74 30.99 44.70
CA GLY A 180 48.59 30.72 45.59
C GLY A 180 48.57 29.33 46.23
N GLY A 181 49.47 28.41 45.89
CA GLY A 181 49.59 27.13 46.60
C GLY A 181 48.41 26.14 46.41
N GLU A 182 47.51 26.41 45.52
CA GLU A 182 46.43 25.44 45.21
C GLU A 182 46.93 24.36 44.26
N GLY A 183 46.81 23.11 44.68
CA GLY A 183 47.14 21.94 43.86
C GLY A 183 46.11 21.67 42.77
N THR A 184 46.34 20.71 41.88
CA THR A 184 45.36 20.22 40.92
C THR A 184 44.13 19.69 41.65
N GLN A 185 42.96 20.22 41.30
CA GLN A 185 41.67 19.79 41.86
C GLN A 185 40.89 19.01 40.78
N LEU A 186 40.40 17.84 41.18
CA LEU A 186 39.62 16.96 40.30
C LEU A 186 38.37 16.50 41.03
N SER A 187 37.22 16.65 40.40
CA SER A 187 35.95 16.16 40.92
C SER A 187 35.03 15.66 39.80
N ASN A 188 34.26 14.65 40.10
CA ASN A 188 33.29 14.09 39.17
C ASN A 188 31.89 14.14 39.77
N SER A 189 30.91 14.48 38.97
CA SER A 189 29.50 14.26 39.26
C SER A 189 29.02 13.05 38.47
N VAL A 190 28.52 12.03 39.18
CA VAL A 190 28.14 10.75 38.62
C VAL A 190 26.66 10.49 38.87
N SER A 191 25.90 10.12 37.83
CA SER A 191 24.55 9.56 37.96
C SER A 191 24.63 8.02 37.82
N PHE A 192 23.94 7.31 38.69
CA PHE A 192 23.98 5.87 38.77
C PHE A 192 22.64 5.24 39.11
N ILE A 193 22.53 3.94 38.82
CA ILE A 193 21.40 3.08 39.18
C ILE A 193 21.91 1.79 39.86
N PRO A 194 21.05 0.95 40.48
CA PRO A 194 21.45 -0.36 40.94
C PRO A 194 22.12 -1.17 39.82
N GLY A 195 23.22 -1.86 40.15
CA GLY A 195 24.06 -2.61 39.21
C GLY A 195 23.39 -3.83 38.56
N THR A 196 22.20 -4.21 39.04
CA THR A 196 21.36 -5.31 38.52
C THR A 196 20.12 -4.83 37.75
N GLN A 197 19.94 -3.52 37.65
CA GLN A 197 18.84 -2.93 36.92
C GLN A 197 19.20 -2.74 35.45
N GLU A 198 18.29 -3.12 34.54
CA GLU A 198 18.43 -2.76 33.14
C GLU A 198 18.17 -1.26 32.98
N TRP A 199 19.09 -0.59 32.35
CA TRP A 199 18.94 0.78 31.92
C TRP A 199 18.90 0.81 30.40
N ARG A 200 17.88 1.48 29.86
CA ARG A 200 17.71 1.63 28.42
C ARG A 200 17.92 3.08 28.02
N PRO A 201 18.60 3.35 26.90
CA PRO A 201 18.70 4.72 26.40
C PRO A 201 17.30 5.32 26.22
N PRO A 202 17.11 6.62 26.53
CA PRO A 202 15.82 7.28 26.37
C PRO A 202 15.33 7.16 24.93
N TYR A 203 14.06 6.79 24.74
CA TYR A 203 13.47 6.63 23.43
C TYR A 203 13.56 7.92 22.60
N ARG A 204 14.04 7.79 21.36
CA ARG A 204 14.07 8.88 20.38
C ARG A 204 12.99 8.66 19.33
N TYR A 205 12.05 9.61 19.22
CA TYR A 205 11.01 9.54 18.22
C TYR A 205 11.60 9.68 16.81
N LYS A 206 11.07 8.89 15.88
CA LYS A 206 11.39 9.04 14.45
C LYS A 206 11.02 10.43 13.97
N PRO A 207 11.80 11.02 13.04
CA PRO A 207 11.33 12.17 12.29
C PRO A 207 10.02 11.83 11.58
N THR A 208 9.03 12.72 11.69
CA THR A 208 7.75 12.56 10.99
C THR A 208 7.85 13.03 9.55
N ALA A 209 7.04 12.46 8.67
CA ALA A 209 6.87 12.99 7.32
C ALA A 209 6.15 14.34 7.38
N ASP A 210 6.67 15.34 6.66
CA ASP A 210 6.09 16.69 6.66
C ASP A 210 4.82 16.80 5.81
N GLY A 211 4.56 15.80 4.97
CA GLY A 211 3.45 15.72 4.04
C GLY A 211 3.67 14.61 3.02
N ASP A 212 2.88 14.67 1.95
CA ASP A 212 2.98 13.71 0.86
C ASP A 212 4.23 13.96 0.02
N GLU A 213 4.78 12.90 -0.54
CA GLU A 213 5.95 12.94 -1.39
C GLU A 213 5.63 12.35 -2.77
N VAL A 214 6.38 12.77 -3.77
CA VAL A 214 6.27 12.24 -5.13
C VAL A 214 7.35 11.18 -5.33
N ALA A 215 6.95 10.03 -5.89
CA ALA A 215 7.88 8.95 -6.25
C ALA A 215 7.55 8.40 -7.64
N THR A 216 8.46 7.63 -8.22
CA THR A 216 8.25 6.94 -9.49
C THR A 216 8.14 5.43 -9.24
N VAL A 217 7.14 4.77 -9.82
CA VAL A 217 7.01 3.31 -9.76
C VAL A 217 8.14 2.66 -10.53
N VAL A 218 8.77 1.66 -9.93
CA VAL A 218 9.92 0.95 -10.49
C VAL A 218 9.76 -0.56 -10.41
N GLY A 219 10.59 -1.28 -11.15
CA GLY A 219 10.57 -2.74 -11.16
C GLY A 219 11.75 -3.33 -11.94
N PRO A 220 11.74 -4.64 -12.22
CA PRO A 220 12.77 -5.30 -12.98
C PRO A 220 12.89 -4.75 -14.41
N PRO A 221 14.08 -4.77 -15.02
CA PRO A 221 14.27 -4.37 -16.41
C PRO A 221 13.38 -5.18 -17.36
N GLY A 222 12.75 -4.49 -18.31
CA GLY A 222 11.89 -5.13 -19.33
C GLY A 222 10.47 -5.45 -18.85
N GLU A 223 10.11 -5.17 -17.60
CA GLU A 223 8.74 -5.25 -17.10
C GLU A 223 8.03 -3.89 -17.20
N GLU A 224 6.72 -3.93 -17.41
CA GLU A 224 5.83 -2.76 -17.39
C GLU A 224 4.97 -2.72 -16.12
N ILE A 225 4.70 -3.88 -15.53
CA ILE A 225 3.87 -4.06 -14.35
C ILE A 225 4.63 -4.97 -13.38
N TYR A 226 4.87 -4.49 -12.16
CA TYR A 226 5.52 -5.29 -11.12
C TYR A 226 4.79 -5.11 -9.79
N VAL A 227 4.07 -6.16 -9.38
CA VAL A 227 3.18 -6.14 -8.21
C VAL A 227 3.30 -7.43 -7.40
N ASN A 228 2.95 -7.35 -6.12
CA ASN A 228 2.76 -8.53 -5.28
C ASN A 228 1.27 -8.96 -5.24
N GLU A 229 0.95 -9.97 -4.44
CA GLU A 229 -0.40 -10.52 -4.27
C GLU A 229 -1.44 -9.52 -3.72
N TYR A 230 -1.01 -8.42 -3.12
CA TYR A 230 -1.89 -7.35 -2.62
C TYR A 230 -1.98 -6.15 -3.56
N GLY A 231 -1.41 -6.24 -4.76
CA GLY A 231 -1.35 -5.13 -5.72
C GLY A 231 -0.42 -3.99 -5.28
N ALA A 232 0.48 -4.24 -4.33
CA ALA A 232 1.50 -3.28 -3.93
C ALA A 232 2.61 -3.20 -4.99
N VAL A 233 3.21 -2.04 -5.11
CA VAL A 233 4.28 -1.73 -6.08
C VAL A 233 5.56 -1.31 -5.38
N LYS A 234 6.65 -1.25 -6.14
CA LYS A 234 7.93 -0.66 -5.70
C LYS A 234 8.05 0.75 -6.25
N VAL A 235 8.64 1.64 -5.46
CA VAL A 235 8.84 3.05 -5.86
C VAL A 235 10.26 3.51 -5.61
N HIS A 236 10.72 4.47 -6.42
CA HIS A 236 11.95 5.19 -6.22
C HIS A 236 11.63 6.64 -5.88
N PHE A 237 12.06 7.09 -4.69
CA PHE A 237 11.87 8.46 -4.23
C PHE A 237 12.90 9.40 -4.84
N HIS A 238 12.53 10.62 -5.15
CA HIS A 238 13.44 11.61 -5.77
C HIS A 238 14.63 12.01 -4.90
N TRP A 239 14.49 11.90 -3.57
CA TRP A 239 15.57 12.17 -2.61
C TRP A 239 16.54 10.99 -2.42
N ASP A 240 16.16 9.78 -2.87
CA ASP A 240 17.05 8.62 -2.76
C ASP A 240 18.19 8.73 -3.77
N ARG A 241 19.35 9.12 -3.27
CA ARG A 241 20.58 9.30 -4.04
C ARG A 241 21.50 8.09 -4.06
N ARG A 242 21.16 7.03 -3.33
CA ARG A 242 22.00 5.83 -3.16
C ARG A 242 21.37 4.58 -3.75
N GLY A 243 20.05 4.50 -3.74
CA GLY A 243 19.29 3.37 -4.27
C GLY A 243 19.25 3.36 -5.80
N SER A 244 19.30 2.18 -6.40
CA SER A 244 19.02 2.00 -7.82
C SER A 244 17.52 2.16 -8.09
N ALA A 245 17.15 2.77 -9.22
CA ALA A 245 15.73 2.90 -9.62
C ALA A 245 15.22 1.58 -10.23
N ASP A 246 15.21 0.51 -9.44
CA ASP A 246 14.79 -0.84 -9.82
C ASP A 246 13.91 -1.50 -8.76
N HIS A 247 13.68 -2.80 -8.85
CA HIS A 247 12.86 -3.59 -7.92
C HIS A 247 13.38 -3.63 -6.47
N SER A 248 14.60 -3.15 -6.21
CA SER A 248 15.21 -3.09 -4.86
C SER A 248 15.04 -1.72 -4.19
N ALA A 249 14.53 -0.70 -4.90
CA ALA A 249 14.49 0.69 -4.47
C ALA A 249 13.68 0.95 -3.18
N SER A 250 12.65 0.16 -2.91
CA SER A 250 11.82 0.32 -1.71
C SER A 250 11.28 -1.01 -1.17
N CYS A 251 10.62 -0.96 -0.02
CA CYS A 251 9.66 -2.00 0.38
C CYS A 251 8.48 -2.07 -0.61
N TRP A 252 7.61 -3.05 -0.47
CA TRP A 252 6.32 -3.08 -1.15
C TRP A 252 5.41 -1.99 -0.58
N VAL A 253 5.01 -1.03 -1.42
CA VAL A 253 4.13 0.08 -1.05
C VAL A 253 2.72 -0.21 -1.54
N ARG A 254 1.76 -0.28 -0.61
CA ARG A 254 0.35 -0.52 -0.94
C ARG A 254 -0.23 0.66 -1.70
N VAL A 255 -1.19 0.38 -2.58
CA VAL A 255 -1.92 1.39 -3.34
C VAL A 255 -3.33 1.52 -2.78
N ALA A 256 -3.71 2.71 -2.35
CA ALA A 256 -5.08 3.01 -1.95
C ALA A 256 -5.96 3.06 -3.19
N MET A 257 -6.97 2.20 -3.24
CA MET A 257 -7.97 2.16 -4.30
C MET A 257 -9.23 2.91 -3.86
N GLY A 258 -9.90 3.58 -4.79
CA GLY A 258 -11.10 4.37 -4.49
C GLY A 258 -12.25 3.54 -3.90
N TRP A 259 -12.26 2.23 -4.14
CA TRP A 259 -13.22 1.28 -3.60
C TRP A 259 -12.60 -0.10 -3.53
N SER A 260 -12.65 -0.76 -2.34
CA SER A 260 -12.07 -2.08 -2.13
C SER A 260 -12.88 -2.87 -1.10
N GLY A 261 -13.12 -4.16 -1.39
CA GLY A 261 -13.78 -5.09 -0.50
C GLY A 261 -13.39 -6.53 -0.82
N ASN A 262 -13.98 -7.50 -0.11
CA ASN A 262 -13.67 -8.91 -0.30
C ASN A 262 -14.20 -9.42 -1.66
N GLY A 263 -13.32 -9.49 -2.65
CA GLY A 263 -13.63 -9.97 -4.00
C GLY A 263 -14.38 -8.97 -4.89
N TYR A 264 -14.49 -7.69 -4.47
CA TYR A 264 -15.10 -6.64 -5.27
C TYR A 264 -14.39 -5.30 -5.07
N GLY A 265 -14.53 -4.38 -6.03
CA GLY A 265 -13.97 -3.04 -5.95
C GLY A 265 -13.38 -2.55 -7.27
N PHE A 266 -12.65 -1.44 -7.18
CA PHE A 266 -11.88 -0.87 -8.28
C PHE A 266 -10.41 -1.22 -8.13
N SER A 267 -9.81 -1.83 -9.14
CA SER A 267 -8.39 -2.22 -9.14
C SER A 267 -7.70 -1.68 -10.39
N ALA A 268 -6.82 -0.70 -10.18
CA ALA A 268 -5.97 -0.13 -11.21
C ALA A 268 -4.56 0.07 -10.65
N VAL A 269 -3.64 -0.81 -11.01
CA VAL A 269 -2.28 -0.79 -10.50
C VAL A 269 -1.43 0.19 -11.29
N PRO A 270 -0.70 1.12 -10.64
CA PRO A 270 0.26 1.99 -11.31
C PRO A 270 1.37 1.17 -11.96
N ARG A 271 1.70 1.51 -13.22
CA ARG A 271 2.75 0.84 -13.99
C ARG A 271 4.13 1.44 -13.70
N ILE A 272 5.16 0.68 -14.04
CA ILE A 272 6.56 1.16 -13.97
C ILE A 272 6.68 2.45 -14.81
N GLY A 273 7.33 3.47 -14.23
CA GLY A 273 7.45 4.80 -14.81
C GLY A 273 6.34 5.78 -14.42
N THR A 274 5.22 5.31 -13.84
CA THR A 274 4.15 6.20 -13.36
C THR A 274 4.62 7.00 -12.15
N GLN A 275 4.33 8.30 -12.14
CA GLN A 275 4.51 9.16 -10.98
C GLN A 275 3.35 8.97 -10.01
N VAL A 276 3.66 8.75 -8.74
CA VAL A 276 2.69 8.49 -7.68
C VAL A 276 2.86 9.45 -6.51
N LEU A 277 1.76 9.74 -5.84
CA LEU A 277 1.73 10.48 -4.59
C LEU A 277 1.76 9.50 -3.43
N VAL A 278 2.75 9.65 -2.56
CA VAL A 278 2.99 8.77 -1.41
C VAL A 278 2.71 9.53 -0.13
N SER A 279 1.75 9.05 0.64
CA SER A 279 1.44 9.49 2.00
C SER A 279 2.05 8.53 3.02
N TYR A 280 2.09 8.92 4.28
CA TYR A 280 2.69 8.14 5.35
C TYR A 280 1.69 7.92 6.49
N LEU A 281 1.45 6.66 6.84
CA LEU A 281 0.51 6.31 7.90
C LEU A 281 1.02 6.83 9.25
N ASN A 282 0.22 7.66 9.92
CA ASN A 282 0.58 8.39 11.16
C ASN A 282 1.87 9.23 11.05
N GLY A 283 2.22 9.66 9.84
CA GLY A 283 3.47 10.38 9.62
C GLY A 283 4.74 9.52 9.73
N ASP A 284 4.64 8.20 9.89
CA ASP A 284 5.79 7.32 9.99
C ASP A 284 6.43 7.10 8.61
N ILE A 285 7.65 7.62 8.46
CA ILE A 285 8.45 7.56 7.23
C ILE A 285 8.76 6.14 6.76
N ASP A 286 8.57 5.14 7.60
CA ASP A 286 8.74 3.72 7.26
C ASP A 286 7.42 3.02 6.89
N ARG A 287 6.29 3.76 6.88
CA ARG A 287 4.96 3.23 6.50
C ARG A 287 4.32 3.99 5.34
N PRO A 288 4.94 3.96 4.17
CA PRO A 288 4.41 4.63 2.98
C PRO A 288 3.16 3.92 2.45
N ILE A 289 2.25 4.72 1.86
CA ILE A 289 1.08 4.26 1.11
C ILE A 289 0.88 5.17 -0.09
N ILE A 290 0.63 4.61 -1.27
CA ILE A 290 0.30 5.38 -2.46
C ILE A 290 -1.17 5.78 -2.38
N THR A 291 -1.45 7.08 -2.48
CA THR A 291 -2.80 7.67 -2.40
C THR A 291 -3.31 8.17 -3.74
N GLY A 292 -2.44 8.30 -4.75
CA GLY A 292 -2.83 8.73 -6.09
C GLY A 292 -1.72 8.60 -7.11
N CYS A 293 -2.10 8.87 -8.38
CA CYS A 293 -1.17 8.97 -9.50
C CYS A 293 -1.26 10.38 -10.09
N THR A 294 -0.16 10.88 -10.62
CA THR A 294 -0.09 12.19 -11.28
C THR A 294 0.51 12.06 -12.68
N TYR A 295 0.03 12.89 -13.60
CA TYR A 295 0.68 13.04 -14.89
C TYR A 295 1.90 13.93 -14.75
N ASP A 296 2.92 13.68 -15.56
CA ASP A 296 4.17 14.44 -15.60
C ASP A 296 4.63 14.69 -17.04
N GLY A 297 5.78 15.29 -17.21
CA GLY A 297 6.32 15.59 -18.54
C GLY A 297 6.67 14.36 -19.40
N ARG A 298 6.75 13.16 -18.79
CA ARG A 298 6.98 11.88 -19.48
C ARG A 298 5.69 11.12 -19.70
N ASN A 299 4.73 11.25 -18.81
CA ASN A 299 3.45 10.55 -18.81
C ASN A 299 2.32 11.57 -18.99
N ALA A 300 1.98 11.86 -20.25
CA ALA A 300 0.90 12.79 -20.60
C ALA A 300 -0.48 12.15 -20.34
N PRO A 301 -1.53 12.96 -20.08
CA PRO A 301 -2.91 12.48 -20.02
C PRO A 301 -3.33 11.78 -21.31
N PRO A 302 -4.29 10.80 -21.23
CA PRO A 302 -4.79 10.09 -22.40
C PRO A 302 -5.60 10.98 -23.35
N ILE A 303 -6.02 12.16 -22.90
CA ILE A 303 -6.72 13.19 -23.66
C ILE A 303 -5.85 14.45 -23.74
N LYS A 304 -5.94 15.15 -24.89
CA LYS A 304 -5.15 16.36 -25.12
C LYS A 304 -5.81 17.57 -24.46
N PHE A 305 -5.20 18.12 -23.44
CA PHE A 305 -5.60 19.36 -22.80
C PHE A 305 -4.88 20.58 -23.41
N PRO A 306 -5.51 21.77 -23.43
CA PRO A 306 -6.87 22.09 -22.99
C PRO A 306 -7.95 21.85 -24.05
N GLU A 307 -7.61 21.38 -25.23
CA GLU A 307 -8.54 21.28 -26.38
C GLU A 307 -9.73 20.36 -26.08
N ASN A 308 -9.51 19.22 -25.43
CA ASN A 308 -10.54 18.21 -25.15
C ASN A 308 -10.99 18.24 -23.68
N LYS A 309 -11.09 19.41 -23.08
CA LYS A 309 -11.41 19.58 -21.65
C LYS A 309 -12.80 19.07 -21.24
N THR A 310 -13.67 18.82 -22.21
CA THR A 310 -15.03 18.27 -22.01
C THR A 310 -15.06 16.75 -22.00
N GLN A 311 -13.94 16.09 -22.29
CA GLN A 311 -13.84 14.65 -22.28
C GLN A 311 -13.48 14.12 -20.88
N THR A 312 -14.16 13.02 -20.50
CA THR A 312 -13.80 12.18 -19.36
C THR A 312 -13.51 10.78 -19.87
N THR A 313 -12.38 10.19 -19.50
CA THR A 313 -12.00 8.86 -20.01
C THR A 313 -11.45 7.95 -18.92
N PHE A 314 -11.83 6.67 -19.02
CA PHE A 314 -11.14 5.56 -18.38
C PHE A 314 -10.50 4.72 -19.48
N ARG A 315 -9.16 4.84 -19.61
CA ARG A 315 -8.40 4.21 -20.68
C ARG A 315 -7.28 3.35 -20.11
N SER A 316 -7.23 2.09 -20.53
CA SER A 316 -6.13 1.17 -20.26
C SER A 316 -5.14 1.18 -21.43
N GLN A 317 -4.03 0.44 -21.26
CA GLN A 317 -3.03 0.23 -22.31
C GLN A 317 -2.70 -1.27 -22.39
N THR A 318 -2.51 -1.79 -23.59
CA THR A 318 -2.10 -3.17 -23.81
C THR A 318 -0.73 -3.42 -23.17
N HIS A 319 -0.60 -4.50 -22.40
CA HIS A 319 0.67 -4.91 -21.78
C HIS A 319 1.62 -5.51 -22.83
N LYS A 320 2.84 -5.00 -22.92
CA LYS A 320 3.88 -5.41 -23.86
C LYS A 320 3.39 -5.43 -25.32
N GLY A 321 2.53 -4.50 -25.69
CA GLY A 321 1.96 -4.40 -27.01
C GLY A 321 1.35 -3.04 -27.28
N GLU A 322 0.81 -2.85 -28.49
CA GLU A 322 0.12 -1.62 -28.89
C GLU A 322 -1.39 -1.73 -28.70
N GLY A 323 -2.05 -0.59 -28.50
CA GLY A 323 -3.50 -0.49 -28.37
C GLY A 323 -3.99 -0.26 -26.95
N PHE A 324 -5.32 -0.20 -26.80
CA PHE A 324 -5.97 0.19 -25.54
C PHE A 324 -7.42 -0.27 -25.49
N ASN A 325 -8.02 -0.32 -24.28
CA ASN A 325 -9.46 -0.35 -24.09
C ASN A 325 -9.90 0.99 -23.47
N GLU A 326 -11.08 1.50 -23.85
CA GLU A 326 -11.53 2.82 -23.41
C GLU A 326 -13.02 2.89 -23.17
N LEU A 327 -13.42 3.53 -22.08
CA LEU A 327 -14.74 4.11 -21.88
C LEU A 327 -14.58 5.62 -21.79
N ARG A 328 -15.13 6.36 -22.76
CA ARG A 328 -15.03 7.81 -22.83
C ARG A 328 -16.39 8.45 -22.89
N PHE A 329 -16.52 9.59 -22.25
CA PHE A 329 -17.66 10.50 -22.33
C PHE A 329 -17.20 11.80 -22.96
N GLU A 330 -17.93 12.32 -23.95
CA GLU A 330 -17.80 13.66 -24.48
C GLU A 330 -19.04 14.46 -24.09
N ASP A 331 -18.85 15.57 -23.38
CA ASP A 331 -19.93 16.38 -22.82
C ASP A 331 -20.08 17.75 -23.52
N ALA A 332 -19.37 18.00 -24.63
CA ALA A 332 -19.53 19.23 -25.39
C ALA A 332 -20.92 19.34 -26.01
N GLY A 333 -21.59 20.49 -25.83
CA GLY A 333 -22.95 20.72 -26.35
C GLY A 333 -23.08 20.43 -27.83
N GLY A 334 -24.01 19.55 -28.22
CA GLY A 334 -24.22 19.09 -29.59
C GLY A 334 -23.21 18.06 -30.11
N LYS A 335 -22.31 17.57 -29.24
CA LYS A 335 -21.32 16.52 -29.57
C LYS A 335 -21.27 15.43 -28.52
N GLN A 336 -22.27 15.35 -27.67
CA GLN A 336 -22.32 14.38 -26.58
C GLN A 336 -22.21 12.96 -27.11
N GLU A 337 -21.28 12.18 -26.53
CA GLU A 337 -21.00 10.81 -26.97
C GLU A 337 -20.64 9.93 -25.77
N VAL A 338 -21.06 8.67 -25.78
CA VAL A 338 -20.46 7.60 -24.98
C VAL A 338 -19.76 6.65 -25.92
N PHE A 339 -18.46 6.62 -25.84
CA PHE A 339 -17.60 5.79 -26.69
C PHE A 339 -17.07 4.61 -25.89
N LEU A 340 -17.30 3.38 -26.39
CA LEU A 340 -16.77 2.14 -25.82
C LEU A 340 -15.90 1.44 -26.86
N HIS A 341 -14.62 1.27 -26.54
CA HIS A 341 -13.63 0.63 -27.40
C HIS A 341 -13.02 -0.58 -26.72
N ALA A 342 -13.07 -1.72 -27.39
CA ALA A 342 -12.33 -2.92 -27.02
C ALA A 342 -11.26 -3.21 -28.07
N GLN A 343 -10.00 -3.31 -27.63
CA GLN A 343 -8.86 -3.54 -28.53
C GLN A 343 -8.94 -4.88 -29.27
N LYS A 344 -9.57 -5.88 -28.68
CA LYS A 344 -9.69 -7.20 -29.26
C LYS A 344 -11.11 -7.77 -29.09
N ASP A 345 -11.43 -8.27 -27.94
CA ASP A 345 -12.67 -8.98 -27.70
C ASP A 345 -13.57 -8.19 -26.73
N MET A 346 -14.86 -8.13 -27.01
CA MET A 346 -15.88 -7.57 -26.13
C MET A 346 -16.91 -8.63 -25.76
N ASN A 347 -17.01 -9.00 -24.49
CA ASN A 347 -17.96 -9.95 -23.97
C ASN A 347 -18.98 -9.26 -23.04
N THR A 348 -20.26 -9.40 -23.34
CA THR A 348 -21.35 -8.90 -22.49
C THR A 348 -22.18 -10.09 -21.99
N ARG A 349 -22.33 -10.23 -20.68
CA ARG A 349 -23.16 -11.24 -20.03
C ARG A 349 -24.21 -10.60 -19.15
N VAL A 350 -25.48 -10.86 -19.47
CA VAL A 350 -26.66 -10.39 -18.72
C VAL A 350 -27.38 -11.62 -18.18
N LEU A 351 -27.61 -11.70 -16.87
CA LEU A 351 -28.22 -12.85 -16.21
C LEU A 351 -29.73 -12.82 -16.22
N HIS A 352 -30.34 -11.69 -16.48
CA HIS A 352 -31.79 -11.51 -16.57
C HIS A 352 -32.16 -10.75 -17.85
N ASP A 353 -32.65 -9.55 -17.82
CA ASP A 353 -33.13 -8.83 -18.99
C ASP A 353 -32.15 -7.83 -19.55
N ARG A 354 -32.13 -7.67 -20.87
CA ARG A 354 -31.44 -6.57 -21.57
C ARG A 354 -32.45 -5.80 -22.40
N THR A 355 -32.54 -4.49 -22.15
CA THR A 355 -33.35 -3.57 -22.95
C THR A 355 -32.46 -2.56 -23.67
N THR A 356 -32.76 -2.30 -24.94
CA THR A 356 -32.09 -1.26 -25.72
C THR A 356 -33.17 -0.37 -26.35
N HIS A 357 -33.08 0.94 -26.15
CA HIS A 357 -34.00 1.93 -26.72
C HIS A 357 -33.19 3.01 -27.42
N VAL A 358 -33.34 3.14 -28.73
CA VAL A 358 -32.65 4.10 -29.59
C VAL A 358 -33.72 5.00 -30.24
N LEU A 359 -33.60 6.31 -30.00
CA LEU A 359 -34.62 7.28 -30.47
C LEU A 359 -34.41 7.69 -31.93
N HIS A 360 -33.25 7.46 -32.50
CA HIS A 360 -32.95 7.83 -33.86
C HIS A 360 -32.43 6.62 -34.63
N ASP A 361 -31.20 6.56 -35.01
CA ASP A 361 -30.67 5.50 -35.86
C ASP A 361 -29.92 4.45 -35.07
N HIS A 362 -30.03 3.17 -35.43
CA HIS A 362 -29.20 2.08 -34.97
C HIS A 362 -28.47 1.47 -36.17
N VAL A 363 -27.17 1.51 -36.17
CA VAL A 363 -26.30 0.93 -37.20
C VAL A 363 -25.46 -0.18 -36.63
N GLU A 364 -25.49 -1.36 -37.22
CA GLU A 364 -24.62 -2.51 -36.85
C GLU A 364 -23.86 -3.00 -38.09
N VAL A 365 -22.54 -3.08 -37.99
CA VAL A 365 -21.69 -3.57 -39.08
C VAL A 365 -20.87 -4.76 -38.54
N ILE A 366 -21.00 -5.90 -39.22
CA ILE A 366 -20.27 -7.13 -38.85
C ILE A 366 -19.43 -7.57 -40.06
N GLU A 367 -18.14 -7.45 -39.92
CA GLU A 367 -17.17 -7.74 -40.99
C GLU A 367 -17.06 -9.22 -41.37
N ASN A 368 -17.48 -10.14 -40.46
CA ASN A 368 -17.32 -11.56 -40.68
C ASN A 368 -18.66 -12.29 -40.42
N ASN A 369 -18.81 -13.04 -39.34
CA ASN A 369 -19.96 -13.89 -39.07
C ASN A 369 -20.85 -13.35 -37.97
N GLN A 370 -22.15 -13.41 -38.16
CA GLN A 370 -23.15 -13.17 -37.10
C GLN A 370 -23.91 -14.47 -36.82
N GLN A 371 -24.03 -14.84 -35.54
CA GLN A 371 -24.84 -15.94 -35.08
C GLN A 371 -25.85 -15.45 -34.04
N MET A 372 -27.15 -15.73 -34.26
CA MET A 372 -28.21 -15.44 -33.30
C MET A 372 -28.93 -16.74 -32.93
N GLN A 373 -29.05 -17.02 -31.63
CA GLN A 373 -29.87 -18.12 -31.10
C GLN A 373 -30.92 -17.59 -30.13
N VAL A 374 -32.21 -17.83 -30.43
CA VAL A 374 -33.32 -17.49 -29.56
C VAL A 374 -34.05 -18.78 -29.17
N LYS A 375 -34.02 -19.12 -27.86
CA LYS A 375 -34.69 -20.34 -27.37
C LYS A 375 -36.20 -20.18 -27.18
N GLY A 376 -36.67 -18.96 -27.05
CA GLY A 376 -38.09 -18.60 -26.95
C GLY A 376 -38.61 -18.02 -28.28
N ALA A 377 -39.54 -17.10 -28.18
CA ALA A 377 -40.10 -16.41 -29.33
C ALA A 377 -39.25 -15.20 -29.77
N ARG A 378 -39.13 -14.95 -31.06
CA ARG A 378 -38.66 -13.71 -31.65
C ARG A 378 -39.84 -12.98 -32.32
N THR A 379 -40.05 -11.74 -31.94
CA THR A 379 -41.02 -10.84 -32.57
C THR A 379 -40.27 -9.67 -33.19
N GLU A 380 -40.61 -9.31 -34.43
CA GLU A 380 -40.02 -8.19 -35.15
C GLU A 380 -41.17 -7.40 -35.80
N THR A 381 -41.19 -6.08 -35.58
CA THR A 381 -42.16 -5.16 -36.17
C THR A 381 -41.42 -4.03 -36.85
N ILE A 382 -41.71 -3.79 -38.13
CA ILE A 382 -41.12 -2.73 -38.95
C ILE A 382 -42.25 -1.96 -39.57
N ASP A 383 -42.35 -0.67 -39.25
CA ASP A 383 -43.47 0.16 -39.66
C ASP A 383 -43.39 0.62 -41.12
N LYS A 384 -42.20 0.58 -41.73
CA LYS A 384 -42.02 1.02 -43.13
C LYS A 384 -41.43 -0.12 -43.96
N ASP A 385 -40.22 0.02 -44.41
CA ASP A 385 -39.60 -0.90 -45.35
C ASP A 385 -38.65 -1.87 -44.67
N ASN A 386 -38.66 -3.14 -45.04
CA ASN A 386 -37.66 -4.14 -44.71
C ASN A 386 -37.02 -4.64 -46.01
N SER A 387 -35.73 -4.40 -46.14
CA SER A 387 -34.94 -4.88 -47.31
C SER A 387 -33.86 -5.86 -46.83
N GLU A 388 -33.88 -7.05 -47.42
CA GLU A 388 -32.87 -8.09 -47.17
C GLU A 388 -32.19 -8.50 -48.47
N THR A 389 -30.85 -8.41 -48.52
CA THR A 389 -30.07 -8.87 -49.66
C THR A 389 -29.10 -9.96 -49.20
N VAL A 390 -29.19 -11.15 -49.83
CA VAL A 390 -28.31 -12.28 -49.55
C VAL A 390 -27.54 -12.64 -50.81
N GLY A 391 -26.22 -12.51 -50.75
CA GLY A 391 -25.36 -12.69 -51.92
C GLY A 391 -25.27 -14.14 -52.48
N GLN A 392 -25.55 -15.15 -51.68
CA GLN A 392 -25.44 -16.54 -52.10
C GLN A 392 -26.71 -17.35 -51.80
N HIS A 393 -26.88 -17.82 -50.58
CA HIS A 393 -27.97 -18.77 -50.24
C HIS A 393 -28.78 -18.32 -49.05
N LYS A 394 -30.09 -18.29 -49.18
CA LYS A 394 -31.05 -18.16 -48.08
C LYS A 394 -31.82 -19.45 -47.91
N LYS A 395 -31.80 -20.06 -46.72
CA LYS A 395 -32.59 -21.25 -46.39
C LYS A 395 -33.55 -20.94 -45.26
N ILE A 396 -34.85 -21.23 -45.49
CA ILE A 396 -35.91 -21.12 -44.49
C ILE A 396 -36.44 -22.50 -44.18
N THR A 397 -36.40 -22.93 -42.91
CA THR A 397 -36.97 -24.24 -42.50
C THR A 397 -37.93 -23.96 -41.34
N VAL A 398 -39.20 -24.31 -41.51
CA VAL A 398 -40.29 -24.11 -40.56
C VAL A 398 -40.89 -25.45 -40.17
N GLY A 399 -40.85 -25.79 -38.85
CA GLY A 399 -41.33 -27.08 -38.36
C GLY A 399 -42.86 -27.30 -38.44
N LYS A 400 -43.65 -26.26 -38.47
CA LYS A 400 -45.10 -26.37 -38.52
C LYS A 400 -45.69 -25.57 -39.68
N THR A 401 -45.83 -24.28 -39.58
CA THR A 401 -46.56 -23.45 -40.56
C THR A 401 -45.77 -22.22 -40.94
N LEU A 402 -45.61 -21.95 -42.23
CA LEU A 402 -45.19 -20.68 -42.78
C LEU A 402 -46.42 -19.98 -43.35
N SER A 403 -46.80 -18.82 -42.81
CA SER A 403 -47.88 -17.98 -43.31
C SER A 403 -47.31 -16.68 -43.87
N ILE A 404 -47.65 -16.35 -45.11
CA ILE A 404 -47.25 -15.09 -45.77
C ILE A 404 -48.53 -14.38 -46.17
N ASN A 405 -48.79 -13.22 -45.59
CA ASN A 405 -49.93 -12.39 -45.87
C ASN A 405 -49.45 -11.03 -46.39
N VAL A 406 -49.89 -10.69 -47.64
CA VAL A 406 -49.46 -9.48 -48.35
C VAL A 406 -50.62 -8.75 -48.84
N GLY A 407 -50.76 -7.43 -48.60
CA GLY A 407 -51.91 -6.63 -48.94
C GLY A 407 -52.10 -6.37 -50.45
N GLU A 408 -51.00 -6.36 -51.22
CA GLU A 408 -51.09 -6.02 -52.64
C GLU A 408 -50.55 -7.10 -53.58
N VAL A 409 -49.24 -7.40 -53.54
CA VAL A 409 -48.60 -8.31 -54.49
C VAL A 409 -47.61 -9.21 -53.84
N ILE A 410 -47.65 -10.52 -54.13
CA ILE A 410 -46.58 -11.49 -53.93
C ILE A 410 -45.94 -11.79 -55.27
N GLU A 411 -44.65 -11.58 -55.44
CA GLU A 411 -43.91 -11.97 -56.62
C GLU A 411 -42.69 -12.84 -56.21
N LEU A 412 -42.63 -14.02 -56.82
CA LEU A 412 -41.47 -14.92 -56.72
C LEU A 412 -40.83 -15.05 -58.10
N ARG A 413 -39.62 -14.57 -58.26
CA ARG A 413 -38.91 -14.57 -59.55
C ARG A 413 -37.63 -15.41 -59.46
N CYS A 414 -37.43 -16.25 -60.47
CA CYS A 414 -36.21 -17.01 -60.66
C CYS A 414 -35.84 -16.96 -62.16
N GLY A 415 -34.88 -16.12 -62.53
CA GLY A 415 -34.54 -15.88 -63.94
C GLY A 415 -35.75 -15.39 -64.75
N ALA A 416 -36.13 -16.11 -65.79
CA ALA A 416 -37.28 -15.83 -66.63
C ALA A 416 -38.64 -16.33 -66.07
N SER A 417 -38.63 -17.18 -65.03
CA SER A 417 -39.84 -17.73 -64.42
C SER A 417 -40.37 -16.84 -63.30
N VAL A 418 -41.69 -16.61 -63.30
CA VAL A 418 -42.36 -15.73 -62.33
C VAL A 418 -43.67 -16.38 -61.83
N LEU A 419 -43.84 -16.41 -60.52
CA LEU A 419 -45.13 -16.62 -59.85
C LEU A 419 -45.56 -15.33 -59.24
N ARG A 420 -46.71 -14.80 -59.65
CA ARG A 420 -47.31 -13.54 -59.15
C ARG A 420 -48.70 -13.73 -58.68
N MET A 421 -49.04 -13.20 -57.53
CA MET A 421 -50.38 -13.13 -56.98
C MET A 421 -50.68 -11.69 -56.63
N ASP A 422 -51.85 -11.16 -57.00
CA ASP A 422 -52.28 -9.80 -56.69
C ASP A 422 -53.55 -9.78 -55.84
N ASN A 423 -53.89 -8.61 -55.32
CA ASN A 423 -55.07 -8.39 -54.49
C ASN A 423 -56.45 -8.47 -55.27
N GLY A 424 -56.40 -8.48 -56.60
CA GLY A 424 -57.56 -8.75 -57.45
C GLY A 424 -57.90 -10.23 -57.57
N GLY A 425 -57.15 -11.11 -56.96
CA GLY A 425 -57.26 -12.56 -56.99
C GLY A 425 -56.68 -13.21 -58.24
N HIS A 426 -55.87 -12.49 -59.01
CA HIS A 426 -55.19 -13.08 -60.17
C HIS A 426 -53.87 -13.80 -59.71
N VAL A 427 -53.77 -15.03 -60.19
CA VAL A 427 -52.54 -15.84 -60.03
C VAL A 427 -51.95 -16.09 -61.40
N THR A 428 -50.77 -15.55 -61.63
CA THR A 428 -50.06 -15.69 -62.91
C THR A 428 -48.78 -16.52 -62.70
N ILE A 429 -48.62 -17.54 -63.57
CA ILE A 429 -47.39 -18.35 -63.56
C ILE A 429 -46.82 -18.31 -64.98
N ASN A 430 -45.66 -17.74 -65.15
CA ASN A 430 -44.95 -17.62 -66.42
C ASN A 430 -43.67 -18.47 -66.38
N GLY A 431 -43.39 -19.26 -67.43
CA GLY A 431 -42.18 -20.07 -67.54
C GLY A 431 -42.13 -20.65 -68.98
N GLN A 432 -40.98 -21.21 -69.36
CA GLN A 432 -40.79 -21.84 -70.67
C GLN A 432 -41.42 -23.22 -70.73
N GLU A 433 -41.43 -23.98 -69.65
CA GLU A 433 -42.00 -25.34 -69.56
C GLU A 433 -42.70 -25.50 -68.18
N PHE A 434 -43.86 -26.15 -68.17
CA PHE A 434 -44.56 -26.50 -66.96
C PHE A 434 -44.78 -28.00 -66.93
N LYS A 435 -44.34 -28.65 -65.86
CA LYS A 435 -44.50 -30.09 -65.64
C LYS A 435 -45.30 -30.32 -64.37
N PHE A 436 -46.45 -30.97 -64.52
CA PHE A 436 -47.32 -31.36 -63.42
C PHE A 436 -47.25 -32.87 -63.25
N GLU A 437 -46.68 -33.33 -62.16
CA GLU A 437 -46.62 -34.75 -61.79
C GLU A 437 -47.37 -34.95 -60.47
N ALA A 438 -48.28 -35.89 -60.44
CA ALA A 438 -49.05 -36.23 -59.25
C ALA A 438 -49.17 -37.75 -59.12
N THR A 439 -49.15 -38.28 -57.91
CA THR A 439 -49.46 -39.71 -57.64
C THR A 439 -50.96 -39.99 -57.55
N GLY A 440 -51.80 -38.99 -57.65
CA GLY A 440 -53.23 -39.04 -57.67
C GLY A 440 -53.84 -38.08 -58.73
N PRO A 441 -55.17 -37.94 -58.81
CA PRO A 441 -55.81 -37.11 -59.82
C PRO A 441 -55.37 -35.62 -59.76
N VAL A 442 -55.08 -35.00 -60.89
CA VAL A 442 -55.02 -33.52 -61.07
C VAL A 442 -56.35 -33.02 -61.51
N GLN A 443 -56.98 -32.17 -60.72
CA GLN A 443 -58.23 -31.57 -61.04
C GLN A 443 -58.11 -30.08 -61.35
N ILE A 444 -58.50 -29.62 -62.51
CA ILE A 444 -58.50 -28.21 -62.87
C ILE A 444 -60.00 -27.87 -63.13
N THR A 445 -60.55 -26.93 -62.33
CA THR A 445 -61.93 -26.53 -62.40
C THR A 445 -62.01 -25.01 -62.54
N GLY A 446 -62.70 -24.54 -63.55
CA GLY A 446 -63.00 -23.11 -63.81
C GLY A 446 -64.24 -22.93 -64.53
N LYS A 447 -64.78 -21.69 -64.64
CA LYS A 447 -65.95 -21.37 -65.49
C LYS A 447 -65.59 -21.66 -66.95
N ASP A 448 -64.47 -21.29 -67.38
CA ASP A 448 -63.86 -21.57 -68.66
C ASP A 448 -62.41 -22.09 -68.46
N VAL A 449 -62.03 -23.14 -69.21
CA VAL A 449 -60.66 -23.68 -69.16
C VAL A 449 -60.15 -23.76 -70.60
N ASP A 450 -59.23 -22.83 -70.96
CA ASP A 450 -58.57 -22.81 -72.25
C ASP A 450 -57.23 -23.54 -72.18
N ILE A 451 -56.99 -24.51 -73.04
CA ILE A 451 -55.75 -25.19 -73.20
C ILE A 451 -55.34 -25.11 -74.69
N ASN A 452 -54.27 -24.29 -74.94
CA ASN A 452 -53.77 -24.07 -76.32
C ASN A 452 -52.56 -24.97 -76.59
#